data_d781fe7a0f4a68143965c2253bad6958
#
_entry.id   d781fe7a0f4a68143965c2253bad6958
#
_cell.length_a   1.000
_cell.length_b   1.000
_cell.length_c   1.000
_cell.angle_alpha   90.00
_cell.angle_beta   90.00
_cell.angle_gamma   90.00
#
_symmetry.space_group_name_H-M   'P 1'
#
loop_
_entity.id
_entity.type
_entity.pdbx_description
1 polymer ?
#
loop_
_entity_poly.entity_id
_entity_poly.type
_entity_poly.pdbx_seq_one_letter_code
_entity_poly.pdbx_strand_id
1 'polypeptide(L)'
;KKIFTEKKEEAIVVFASGDPLFFGFANTVKRKLPDAEIRLYPAFNSLQTLAHRLVMPYDDMRTVSLTGRPWQEFDRALIEHAPKIGILTDREHTPATIAARMLEYGYSHYTMYIGEHLGNPEKERVRSMTPQEAVHSSFEHPNNLICNIESRPSSNNNYFGIPDEEFAHLNGRSRMI
;
A
#
# COMPACT_ATOMS: atom_id res chain seq x y z
N LYS A 1 3.24 8.35 27.39
CA LYS A 1 2.08 8.25 28.30
C LYS A 1 2.17 9.28 29.42
N LYS A 2 3.32 9.32 30.13
CA LYS A 2 3.57 10.18 31.29
C LYS A 2 3.29 11.68 31.02
N ILE A 3 3.84 12.23 29.93
CA ILE A 3 3.71 13.64 29.55
C ILE A 3 2.23 14.05 29.37
N PHE A 4 1.43 13.25 28.68
CA PHE A 4 0.00 13.55 28.45
C PHE A 4 -0.85 13.48 29.73
N THR A 5 -0.40 12.73 30.73
CA THR A 5 -1.10 12.58 32.00
C THR A 5 -0.72 13.70 33.00
N GLU A 6 0.55 14.12 32.97
CA GLU A 6 1.08 15.17 33.85
C GLU A 6 0.70 16.59 33.39
N LYS A 7 0.42 16.77 32.08
CA LYS A 7 0.15 18.07 31.46
C LYS A 7 -1.26 18.18 30.88
N LYS A 8 -2.24 17.71 31.63
CA LYS A 8 -3.65 17.69 31.19
C LYS A 8 -4.25 19.05 30.84
N GLU A 9 -3.75 20.10 31.49
CA GLU A 9 -4.23 21.47 31.31
C GLU A 9 -3.41 22.26 30.26
N GLU A 10 -2.39 21.65 29.68
CA GLU A 10 -1.55 22.31 28.69
C GLU A 10 -1.86 21.84 27.27
N ALA A 11 -1.80 22.77 26.31
CA ALA A 11 -1.85 22.42 24.89
C ALA A 11 -0.52 21.74 24.48
N ILE A 12 -0.60 20.49 24.01
CA ILE A 12 0.56 19.70 23.59
C ILE A 12 0.58 19.64 22.06
N VAL A 13 1.64 20.13 21.45
CA VAL A 13 1.87 20.03 20.01
C VAL A 13 2.74 18.81 19.73
N VAL A 14 2.28 17.96 18.80
CA VAL A 14 3.02 16.75 18.38
C VAL A 14 3.28 16.83 16.88
N PHE A 15 4.54 16.74 16.48
CA PHE A 15 4.95 16.64 15.11
C PHE A 15 4.96 15.17 14.69
N ALA A 16 4.23 14.82 13.64
CA ALA A 16 4.19 13.49 13.06
C ALA A 16 4.74 13.51 11.64
N SER A 17 5.36 12.43 11.21
CA SER A 17 5.73 12.26 9.79
C SER A 17 4.52 11.80 9.00
N GLY A 18 4.06 12.61 8.03
CA GLY A 18 2.89 12.32 7.22
C GLY A 18 1.56 12.51 7.96
N ASP A 19 0.52 11.81 7.50
CA ASP A 19 -0.82 11.89 8.06
C ASP A 19 -0.90 11.25 9.46
N PRO A 20 -1.28 12.02 10.50
CA PRO A 20 -1.36 11.50 11.86
C PRO A 20 -2.39 10.38 12.07
N LEU A 21 -3.39 10.25 11.19
CA LEU A 21 -4.42 9.21 11.26
C LEU A 21 -4.10 7.97 10.42
N PHE A 22 -3.24 8.10 9.42
CA PHE A 22 -2.89 6.99 8.55
C PHE A 22 -1.82 6.10 9.22
N PHE A 23 -2.25 5.06 9.94
CA PHE A 23 -1.41 4.21 10.80
C PHE A 23 -0.56 5.02 11.81
N GLY A 24 -0.94 6.28 12.04
CA GLY A 24 -0.15 7.28 12.72
C GLY A 24 -0.40 7.38 14.21
N PHE A 25 0.34 8.28 14.85
CA PHE A 25 0.36 8.48 16.30
C PHE A 25 -0.98 8.94 16.86
N ALA A 26 -1.77 9.71 16.11
CA ALA A 26 -3.08 10.20 16.57
C ALA A 26 -4.05 9.05 16.93
N ASN A 27 -4.00 7.93 16.21
CA ASN A 27 -4.78 6.74 16.54
C ASN A 27 -4.43 6.18 17.92
N THR A 28 -3.14 6.24 18.29
CA THR A 28 -2.67 5.81 19.61
C THR A 28 -3.13 6.76 20.71
N VAL A 29 -3.09 8.08 20.44
CA VAL A 29 -3.59 9.09 21.39
C VAL A 29 -5.08 8.88 21.61
N LYS A 30 -5.89 8.84 20.55
CA LYS A 30 -7.34 8.64 20.62
C LYS A 30 -7.74 7.37 21.40
N ARG A 31 -7.03 6.26 21.18
CA ARG A 31 -7.29 5.01 21.92
C ARG A 31 -6.94 5.09 23.39
N LYS A 32 -5.88 5.81 23.76
CA LYS A 32 -5.38 5.89 25.14
C LYS A 32 -5.97 7.04 25.96
N LEU A 33 -6.44 8.05 25.30
CA LEU A 33 -7.03 9.27 25.86
C LEU A 33 -8.29 9.60 25.06
N PRO A 34 -9.39 8.84 25.24
CA PRO A 34 -10.60 8.99 24.42
C PRO A 34 -11.28 10.37 24.59
N ASP A 35 -11.12 10.99 25.77
CA ASP A 35 -11.73 12.28 26.11
C ASP A 35 -10.84 13.48 25.76
N ALA A 36 -9.64 13.24 25.18
CA ALA A 36 -8.75 14.33 24.78
C ALA A 36 -9.30 15.06 23.55
N GLU A 37 -9.35 16.40 23.62
CA GLU A 37 -9.58 17.20 22.44
C GLU A 37 -8.35 17.14 21.53
N ILE A 38 -8.55 16.68 20.29
CA ILE A 38 -7.47 16.49 19.32
C ILE A 38 -7.77 17.36 18.10
N ARG A 39 -6.89 18.30 17.80
CA ARG A 39 -6.89 19.07 16.56
C ARG A 39 -5.82 18.53 15.62
N LEU A 40 -6.23 18.17 14.40
CA LEU A 40 -5.33 17.60 13.39
C LEU A 40 -5.06 18.61 12.29
N TYR A 41 -3.82 18.62 11.84
CA TYR A 41 -3.39 19.33 10.64
C TYR A 41 -3.01 18.27 9.62
N PRO A 42 -3.83 18.04 8.58
CA PRO A 42 -3.62 16.95 7.63
C PRO A 42 -2.37 17.17 6.78
N ALA A 43 -1.69 16.07 6.45
CA ALA A 43 -0.61 16.04 5.50
C ALA A 43 -0.74 14.76 4.65
N PHE A 44 -0.12 14.74 3.49
CA PHE A 44 -0.08 13.52 2.69
C PHE A 44 0.69 12.41 3.43
N ASN A 45 0.13 11.21 3.42
CA ASN A 45 0.88 10.04 3.85
C ASN A 45 1.89 9.60 2.77
N SER A 46 2.83 8.75 3.14
CA SER A 46 3.91 8.35 2.25
C SER A 46 3.45 7.55 1.02
N LEU A 47 2.35 6.79 1.12
CA LEU A 47 1.79 6.07 -0.04
C LEU A 47 1.09 7.03 -1.01
N GLN A 48 0.37 8.04 -0.50
CA GLN A 48 -0.16 9.11 -1.35
C GLN A 48 0.97 9.86 -2.06
N THR A 49 2.04 10.19 -1.34
CA THR A 49 3.20 10.85 -1.93
C THR A 49 3.80 10.01 -3.05
N LEU A 50 3.97 8.70 -2.85
CA LEU A 50 4.47 7.79 -3.88
C LEU A 50 3.53 7.74 -5.09
N ALA A 51 2.23 7.58 -4.86
CA ALA A 51 1.22 7.57 -5.91
C ALA A 51 1.24 8.88 -6.74
N HIS A 52 1.42 10.04 -6.09
CA HIS A 52 1.56 11.32 -6.78
C HIS A 52 2.84 11.39 -7.64
N ARG A 53 3.96 10.83 -7.17
CA ARG A 53 5.20 10.76 -7.99
C ARG A 53 5.02 9.90 -9.24
N LEU A 54 4.17 8.89 -9.13
CA LEU A 54 3.85 7.96 -10.22
C LEU A 54 2.69 8.43 -11.10
N VAL A 55 1.99 9.51 -10.71
CA VAL A 55 0.71 9.94 -11.31
C VAL A 55 -0.28 8.76 -11.36
N MET A 56 -0.32 7.98 -10.29
CA MET A 56 -1.10 6.74 -10.17
C MET A 56 -2.35 6.98 -9.34
N PRO A 57 -3.57 6.67 -9.84
CA PRO A 57 -4.76 6.63 -9.02
C PRO A 57 -4.61 5.64 -7.85
N TYR A 58 -5.15 5.96 -6.68
CA TYR A 58 -5.01 5.15 -5.47
C TYR A 58 -6.32 4.95 -4.70
N ASP A 59 -7.45 5.26 -5.31
CA ASP A 59 -8.80 5.05 -4.78
C ASP A 59 -9.13 3.55 -4.59
N ASP A 60 -8.57 2.70 -5.45
CA ASP A 60 -8.67 1.23 -5.43
C ASP A 60 -7.53 0.54 -4.62
N MET A 61 -6.62 1.32 -4.04
CA MET A 61 -5.43 0.77 -3.38
C MET A 61 -5.77 0.17 -2.01
N ARG A 62 -5.53 -1.13 -1.85
CA ARG A 62 -5.55 -1.78 -0.55
C ARG A 62 -4.29 -1.41 0.22
N THR A 63 -4.45 -0.81 1.39
CA THR A 63 -3.31 -0.40 2.21
C THR A 63 -2.99 -1.43 3.29
N VAL A 64 -1.72 -1.79 3.40
CA VAL A 64 -1.18 -2.73 4.38
C VAL A 64 -0.02 -2.08 5.13
N SER A 65 -0.02 -2.20 6.44
CA SER A 65 1.13 -1.79 7.23
C SER A 65 1.83 -3.02 7.80
N LEU A 66 3.08 -3.22 7.40
CA LEU A 66 3.97 -4.23 7.95
C LEU A 66 4.84 -3.68 9.09
N THR A 67 4.77 -2.38 9.40
CA THR A 67 5.56 -1.74 10.45
C THR A 67 5.25 -2.36 11.83
N GLY A 68 6.15 -3.22 12.32
CA GLY A 68 5.97 -3.97 13.57
C GLY A 68 4.76 -4.90 13.57
N ARG A 69 4.35 -5.41 12.42
CA ARG A 69 3.17 -6.27 12.24
C ARG A 69 3.50 -7.52 11.45
N PRO A 70 2.75 -8.63 11.65
CA PRO A 70 2.96 -9.86 10.92
C PRO A 70 2.46 -9.76 9.47
N TRP A 71 2.84 -10.72 8.65
CA TRP A 71 2.53 -10.82 7.23
C TRP A 71 1.05 -11.00 6.88
N GLN A 72 0.20 -11.38 7.83
CA GLN A 72 -1.18 -11.84 7.59
C GLN A 72 -2.02 -10.93 6.69
N GLU A 73 -1.98 -9.61 6.91
CA GLU A 73 -2.75 -8.67 6.07
C GLU A 73 -2.20 -8.53 4.66
N PHE A 74 -0.88 -8.67 4.51
CA PHE A 74 -0.23 -8.70 3.20
C PHE A 74 -0.56 -9.99 2.45
N ASP A 75 -0.45 -11.15 3.12
CA ASP A 75 -0.80 -12.44 2.55
C ASP A 75 -2.26 -12.47 2.11
N ARG A 76 -3.15 -11.93 2.94
CA ARG A 76 -4.57 -11.80 2.59
C ARG A 76 -4.77 -10.96 1.33
N ALA A 77 -4.07 -9.83 1.20
CA ALA A 77 -4.15 -8.99 0.02
C ALA A 77 -3.70 -9.71 -1.25
N LEU A 78 -2.65 -10.55 -1.16
CA LEU A 78 -2.19 -11.38 -2.26
C LEU A 78 -3.19 -12.49 -2.61
N ILE A 79 -3.72 -13.21 -1.62
CA ILE A 79 -4.70 -14.29 -1.81
C ILE A 79 -5.99 -13.76 -2.46
N GLU A 80 -6.43 -12.58 -2.06
CA GLU A 80 -7.60 -11.91 -2.63
C GLU A 80 -7.30 -11.25 -4.00
N HIS A 81 -6.08 -11.40 -4.52
CA HIS A 81 -5.64 -10.83 -5.80
C HIS A 81 -5.89 -9.32 -5.90
N ALA A 82 -5.65 -8.58 -4.80
CA ALA A 82 -5.81 -7.14 -4.80
C ALA A 82 -4.98 -6.51 -5.94
N PRO A 83 -5.59 -5.76 -6.86
CA PRO A 83 -4.90 -5.27 -8.06
C PRO A 83 -3.81 -4.25 -7.71
N LYS A 84 -3.99 -3.55 -6.60
CA LYS A 84 -3.05 -2.55 -6.11
C LYS A 84 -2.91 -2.64 -4.59
N ILE A 85 -1.68 -2.80 -4.10
CA ILE A 85 -1.37 -2.95 -2.68
C ILE A 85 -0.33 -1.90 -2.29
N GLY A 86 -0.71 -0.95 -1.44
CA GLY A 86 0.20 0.02 -0.85
C GLY A 86 0.73 -0.50 0.50
N ILE A 87 2.04 -0.53 0.67
CA ILE A 87 2.69 -1.22 1.79
C ILE A 87 3.61 -0.26 2.54
N LEU A 88 3.37 -0.13 3.85
CA LEU A 88 4.28 0.51 4.78
C LEU A 88 5.25 -0.54 5.33
N THR A 89 6.54 -0.26 5.18
CA THR A 89 7.66 -1.15 5.50
C THR A 89 8.27 -0.87 6.88
N ASP A 90 9.16 -1.74 7.30
CA ASP A 90 10.08 -1.53 8.41
C ASP A 90 11.46 -2.14 8.10
N ARG A 91 12.31 -2.32 9.11
CA ARG A 91 13.65 -2.87 8.92
C ARG A 91 13.68 -4.37 8.61
N GLU A 92 12.65 -5.11 8.99
CA GLU A 92 12.49 -6.54 8.73
C GLU A 92 11.72 -6.77 7.43
N HIS A 93 10.63 -6.02 7.24
CA HIS A 93 9.78 -6.07 6.06
C HIS A 93 10.26 -5.04 5.04
N THR A 94 11.40 -5.31 4.43
CA THR A 94 12.00 -4.49 3.38
C THR A 94 11.35 -4.81 2.01
N PRO A 95 11.49 -3.95 0.99
CA PRO A 95 11.02 -4.28 -0.34
C PRO A 95 11.59 -5.61 -0.88
N ALA A 96 12.84 -5.95 -0.52
CA ALA A 96 13.47 -7.21 -0.91
C ALA A 96 12.83 -8.43 -0.22
N THR A 97 12.55 -8.35 1.09
CA THR A 97 11.88 -9.46 1.80
C THR A 97 10.42 -9.62 1.38
N ILE A 98 9.74 -8.52 1.04
CA ILE A 98 8.40 -8.54 0.47
C ILE A 98 8.42 -9.22 -0.90
N ALA A 99 9.37 -8.86 -1.76
CA ALA A 99 9.57 -9.50 -3.07
C ALA A 99 9.84 -11.00 -2.94
N ALA A 100 10.73 -11.40 -2.02
CA ALA A 100 11.03 -12.81 -1.76
C ALA A 100 9.76 -13.58 -1.37
N ARG A 101 8.93 -13.01 -0.48
CA ARG A 101 7.66 -13.61 -0.08
C ARG A 101 6.69 -13.73 -1.24
N MET A 102 6.59 -12.71 -2.09
CA MET A 102 5.75 -12.76 -3.29
C MET A 102 6.17 -13.89 -4.22
N LEU A 103 7.47 -14.05 -4.44
CA LEU A 103 8.01 -15.12 -5.30
C LEU A 103 7.80 -16.51 -4.70
N GLU A 104 7.98 -16.68 -3.40
CA GLU A 104 7.74 -17.93 -2.68
C GLU A 104 6.31 -18.45 -2.90
N TYR A 105 5.33 -17.53 -2.94
CA TYR A 105 3.91 -17.88 -3.14
C TYR A 105 3.42 -17.71 -4.59
N GLY A 106 4.30 -17.45 -5.54
CA GLY A 106 3.98 -17.42 -6.98
C GLY A 106 3.38 -16.11 -7.49
N TYR A 107 3.46 -15.03 -6.73
CA TYR A 107 2.93 -13.70 -7.11
C TYR A 107 3.96 -12.86 -7.88
N SER A 108 4.51 -13.38 -8.96
CA SER A 108 5.54 -12.72 -9.76
C SER A 108 5.01 -11.68 -10.77
N HIS A 109 3.70 -11.57 -10.91
CA HIS A 109 3.04 -10.76 -11.94
C HIS A 109 2.77 -9.31 -11.51
N TYR A 110 3.16 -8.93 -10.29
CA TYR A 110 3.09 -7.54 -9.84
C TYR A 110 4.31 -6.75 -10.30
N THR A 111 4.11 -5.48 -10.60
CA THR A 111 5.17 -4.49 -10.67
C THR A 111 5.28 -3.80 -9.31
N MET A 112 6.49 -3.69 -8.78
CA MET A 112 6.78 -3.04 -7.51
C MET A 112 7.31 -1.63 -7.75
N TYR A 113 6.61 -0.64 -7.24
CA TYR A 113 7.03 0.76 -7.23
C TYR A 113 7.50 1.12 -5.83
N ILE A 114 8.78 1.42 -5.67
CA ILE A 114 9.43 1.66 -4.38
C ILE A 114 9.80 3.13 -4.26
N GLY A 115 9.34 3.77 -3.20
CA GLY A 115 9.71 5.13 -2.84
C GLY A 115 10.66 5.14 -1.64
N GLU A 116 11.83 5.72 -1.81
CA GLU A 116 12.86 5.87 -0.77
C GLU A 116 12.98 7.35 -0.43
N HIS A 117 13.06 7.69 0.86
CA HIS A 117 13.22 9.07 1.35
C HIS A 117 12.25 10.09 0.77
N LEU A 118 11.00 9.67 0.51
CA LEU A 118 9.97 10.53 -0.10
C LEU A 118 9.82 11.86 0.67
N GLY A 119 9.83 12.97 -0.09
CA GLY A 119 9.78 14.32 0.45
C GLY A 119 11.13 14.92 0.82
N ASN A 120 12.23 14.17 0.69
CA ASN A 120 13.58 14.70 0.86
C ASN A 120 14.16 15.11 -0.51
N PRO A 121 14.37 16.42 -0.79
CA PRO A 121 14.81 16.87 -2.10
C PRO A 121 16.14 16.29 -2.59
N GLU A 122 17.03 15.91 -1.67
CA GLU A 122 18.36 15.41 -1.99
C GLU A 122 18.45 13.89 -2.11
N LYS A 123 17.55 13.16 -1.42
CA LYS A 123 17.63 11.71 -1.29
C LYS A 123 16.43 10.96 -1.85
N GLU A 124 15.37 11.68 -2.22
CA GLU A 124 14.17 11.06 -2.76
C GLU A 124 14.49 10.24 -4.00
N ARG A 125 14.06 9.00 -3.99
CA ARG A 125 14.25 8.08 -5.10
C ARG A 125 12.99 7.25 -5.31
N VAL A 126 12.55 7.15 -6.55
CA VAL A 126 11.44 6.27 -6.94
C VAL A 126 11.94 5.28 -7.97
N ARG A 127 11.70 4.00 -7.72
CA ARG A 127 12.11 2.91 -8.61
C ARG A 127 10.92 2.03 -8.96
N SER A 128 10.91 1.51 -10.19
CA SER A 128 9.98 0.49 -10.66
C SER A 128 10.76 -0.76 -11.02
N MET A 129 10.31 -1.93 -10.54
CA MET A 129 10.97 -3.20 -10.81
C MET A 129 10.03 -4.39 -10.57
N THR A 130 10.41 -5.52 -11.10
CA THR A 130 9.75 -6.81 -10.85
C THR A 130 10.14 -7.36 -9.47
N PRO A 131 9.37 -8.29 -8.89
CA PRO A 131 9.78 -8.98 -7.66
C PRO A 131 11.13 -9.71 -7.81
N GLN A 132 11.42 -10.26 -9.01
CA GLN A 132 12.68 -10.94 -9.30
C GLN A 132 13.88 -9.99 -9.20
N GLU A 133 13.75 -8.76 -9.66
CA GLU A 133 14.80 -7.74 -9.55
C GLU A 133 14.91 -7.20 -8.12
N ALA A 134 13.76 -7.01 -7.45
CA ALA A 134 13.70 -6.44 -6.10
C ALA A 134 14.38 -7.33 -5.06
N VAL A 135 14.28 -8.66 -5.18
CA VAL A 135 14.89 -9.60 -4.23
C VAL A 135 16.41 -9.49 -4.16
N HIS A 136 17.03 -9.05 -5.24
CA HIS A 136 18.48 -8.88 -5.34
C HIS A 136 18.94 -7.42 -5.18
N SER A 137 18.01 -6.52 -4.88
CA SER A 137 18.27 -5.09 -4.75
C SER A 137 18.40 -4.66 -3.28
N SER A 138 19.17 -3.61 -3.05
CA SER A 138 19.24 -2.92 -1.75
C SER A 138 18.36 -1.68 -1.75
N PHE A 139 17.81 -1.35 -0.57
CA PHE A 139 16.89 -0.22 -0.39
C PHE A 139 17.26 0.57 0.85
N GLU A 140 17.20 1.90 0.73
CA GLU A 140 17.43 2.80 1.84
C GLU A 140 16.15 3.07 2.64
N HIS A 141 16.29 3.33 3.93
CA HIS A 141 15.19 3.77 4.79
C HIS A 141 15.19 5.27 4.99
N PRO A 142 13.99 5.88 5.17
CA PRO A 142 12.66 5.29 5.13
C PRO A 142 12.22 4.97 3.71
N ASN A 143 11.47 3.88 3.54
CA ASN A 143 10.88 3.51 2.26
C ASN A 143 9.44 3.00 2.43
N ASN A 144 8.72 2.93 1.32
CA ASN A 144 7.44 2.26 1.16
C ASN A 144 7.30 1.79 -0.29
N LEU A 145 6.28 1.01 -0.57
CA LEU A 145 6.06 0.55 -1.93
C LEU A 145 4.59 0.39 -2.27
N ILE A 146 4.32 0.42 -3.57
CA ILE A 146 3.04 0.04 -4.17
C ILE A 146 3.31 -1.14 -5.09
N CYS A 147 2.65 -2.27 -4.85
CA CYS A 147 2.58 -3.38 -5.79
C CYS A 147 1.32 -3.20 -6.63
N ASN A 148 1.47 -3.20 -7.96
CA ASN A 148 0.38 -3.02 -8.89
C ASN A 148 0.39 -4.12 -9.95
N ILE A 149 -0.78 -4.69 -10.24
CA ILE A 149 -0.94 -5.55 -11.42
C ILE A 149 -1.14 -4.61 -12.58
N GLU A 150 -0.14 -4.48 -13.43
CA GLU A 150 -0.36 -3.79 -14.70
C GLU A 150 -1.40 -4.60 -15.48
N SER A 151 -2.50 -3.95 -15.87
CA SER A 151 -3.46 -4.56 -16.76
C SER A 151 -2.68 -5.04 -17.99
N ARG A 152 -2.53 -6.37 -18.13
CA ARG A 152 -1.96 -6.94 -19.34
C ARG A 152 -2.74 -6.34 -20.50
N PRO A 153 -2.09 -5.84 -21.56
CA PRO A 153 -2.78 -5.66 -22.82
C PRO A 153 -3.49 -7.00 -23.07
N SER A 154 -4.78 -6.95 -23.29
CA SER A 154 -5.67 -8.10 -23.39
C SER A 154 -5.19 -9.06 -24.50
N SER A 155 -4.34 -9.99 -24.14
CA SER A 155 -3.98 -11.14 -24.94
C SER A 155 -3.86 -12.32 -23.98
N ASN A 156 -4.98 -12.88 -23.70
CA ASN A 156 -5.38 -14.27 -23.56
C ASN A 156 -6.53 -14.44 -22.55
N ASN A 157 -7.68 -14.61 -23.09
CA ASN A 157 -8.81 -15.46 -22.69
C ASN A 157 -8.67 -16.23 -21.36
N ASN A 158 -8.74 -15.52 -20.23
CA ASN A 158 -9.24 -16.10 -19.00
C ASN A 158 -10.59 -15.43 -18.68
N TYR A 159 -11.50 -15.49 -19.66
CA TYR A 159 -12.88 -15.20 -19.36
C TYR A 159 -13.44 -16.33 -18.49
N PHE A 160 -13.96 -15.97 -17.33
CA PHE A 160 -14.94 -16.81 -16.68
C PHE A 160 -16.17 -16.83 -17.59
N GLY A 161 -16.20 -17.81 -18.46
CA GLY A 161 -17.30 -18.02 -19.41
C GLY A 161 -16.85 -17.91 -20.87
N ILE A 162 -17.65 -18.46 -21.74
CA ILE A 162 -17.51 -18.43 -23.19
C ILE A 162 -17.93 -17.04 -23.67
N PRO A 163 -17.16 -16.33 -24.54
CA PRO A 163 -17.59 -15.06 -25.14
C PRO A 163 -18.96 -15.16 -25.78
N ASP A 164 -19.75 -14.09 -25.72
CA ASP A 164 -21.11 -14.08 -26.28
C ASP A 164 -21.17 -14.45 -27.77
N GLU A 165 -20.09 -14.17 -28.51
CA GLU A 165 -19.96 -14.52 -29.95
C GLU A 165 -19.88 -16.03 -30.20
N GLU A 166 -19.46 -16.80 -29.20
CA GLU A 166 -19.38 -18.26 -29.27
C GLU A 166 -20.69 -18.96 -28.84
N PHE A 167 -21.66 -18.18 -28.35
CA PHE A 167 -23.00 -18.72 -28.04
C PHE A 167 -23.94 -18.64 -29.24
N ALA A 168 -24.61 -19.74 -29.53
CA ALA A 168 -25.75 -19.72 -30.41
C ALA A 168 -26.91 -18.99 -29.69
N HIS A 169 -27.20 -17.76 -30.10
CA HIS A 169 -28.30 -16.98 -29.55
C HIS A 169 -29.64 -17.42 -30.14
N LEU A 170 -30.54 -17.87 -29.27
CA LEU A 170 -31.95 -18.02 -29.66
C LEU A 170 -32.58 -16.62 -29.67
N ASN A 171 -33.09 -16.19 -30.82
CA ASN A 171 -33.78 -14.91 -31.03
C ASN A 171 -32.90 -13.65 -30.79
N GLY A 172 -31.57 -13.70 -31.02
CA GLY A 172 -30.73 -12.53 -30.96
C GLY A 172 -30.59 -11.86 -29.57
N ARG A 173 -30.85 -12.60 -28.50
CA ARG A 173 -30.70 -12.12 -27.14
C ARG A 173 -29.38 -12.62 -26.54
N SER A 174 -28.55 -11.69 -26.06
CA SER A 174 -27.42 -12.00 -25.18
C SER A 174 -27.90 -12.66 -23.89
N ARG A 175 -27.06 -13.51 -23.28
CA ARG A 175 -27.36 -14.01 -21.95
C ARG A 175 -27.36 -12.84 -20.96
N MET A 176 -28.33 -12.83 -20.06
CA MET A 176 -28.23 -12.00 -18.86
C MET A 176 -27.29 -12.67 -17.85
N ILE A 177 -26.30 -11.93 -17.40
CA ILE A 177 -25.45 -12.31 -16.29
C ILE A 177 -26.14 -11.93 -14.97
#